data_6becde85e5df25e6da26f2934f749d21
#
_entry.id   6becde85e5df25e6da26f2934f749d21
#
_cell.length_a   1.000
_cell.length_b   1.000
_cell.length_c   1.000
_cell.angle_alpha   90.00
_cell.angle_beta   90.00
_cell.angle_gamma   90.00
#
_symmetry.space_group_name_H-M   'P 1'
#
loop_
_entity.id
_entity.type
_entity.pdbx_description
1 polymer ?
#
loop_
_entity_poly.entity_id
_entity_poly.type
_entity_poly.pdbx_seq_one_letter_code
_entity_poly.pdbx_strand_id
1 'polypeptide(L)'
;MKKTILSLAVLSLAMSANAQKPDLDDPRLDGIELEYVGRDLAKMGAYVYRDLTYFHLFSSHIVGWNGADGCFSYTFPDGNTLWSFADSFTGMVTEYRNRNRANNLVRNAAMVQTGEHSWRDFYQLGEYVSLDPNDRDHYGKLKTWLRHPQASLTDEQINNGDTDSNLLYWESDGTVIKRDGKPILQLMWGAVDNTMASQGRAMTEYSLEGKPGDEGYMKLLAHYTDADLKGEMNGFVMESEDGYTYVYGNCSNGLGGYPTVARVKGHDLMGTWEYYTATAESDVFDWRAHNDTSLSIEKRRISNEWAINYGVFKYGDYYYMVGMGITGGDITIKQAEHPWGPFTKHYSLFRIPSSHAVAYGAFVHPQLSRTGEIVVSYNMNPNDLTEYSLNDDGTLNESVHNGFARNFNDRESADLYQSHFIRIFNWQKLYGVPNIGPIEDPNKLIW
;
A
#
# COMPACT_ATOMS: atom_id res chain seq x y z
N MET A 1 -16.63 3.78 -57.05
CA MET A 1 -16.02 2.90 -56.05
C MET A 1 -14.65 3.33 -55.50
N LYS A 2 -13.90 4.26 -56.14
CA LYS A 2 -12.56 4.71 -55.63
C LYS A 2 -12.60 5.80 -54.55
N LYS A 3 -13.71 6.52 -54.40
CA LYS A 3 -13.81 7.61 -53.38
C LYS A 3 -14.14 7.13 -51.97
N THR A 4 -14.78 5.95 -51.83
CA THR A 4 -15.19 5.42 -50.50
C THR A 4 -14.03 4.78 -49.74
N ILE A 5 -13.04 4.25 -50.48
CA ILE A 5 -11.85 3.59 -49.87
C ILE A 5 -10.89 4.64 -49.28
N LEU A 6 -10.82 5.84 -49.88
CA LEU A 6 -9.97 6.91 -49.40
C LEU A 6 -10.49 7.50 -48.06
N SER A 7 -11.81 7.55 -47.89
CA SER A 7 -12.42 8.03 -46.66
C SER A 7 -12.22 7.10 -45.45
N LEU A 8 -12.23 5.76 -45.70
CA LEU A 8 -11.95 4.79 -44.64
C LEU A 8 -10.46 4.78 -44.22
N ALA A 9 -9.55 4.97 -45.17
CA ALA A 9 -8.12 5.04 -44.88
C ALA A 9 -7.75 6.30 -44.12
N VAL A 10 -8.40 7.43 -44.38
CA VAL A 10 -8.20 8.69 -43.65
C VAL A 10 -8.81 8.61 -42.27
N LEU A 11 -9.95 7.92 -42.07
CA LEU A 11 -10.53 7.73 -40.73
C LEU A 11 -9.66 6.78 -39.87
N SER A 12 -9.08 5.74 -40.45
CA SER A 12 -8.19 4.84 -39.70
C SER A 12 -6.85 5.48 -39.34
N LEU A 13 -6.34 6.38 -40.21
CA LEU A 13 -5.15 7.19 -39.88
C LEU A 13 -5.44 8.30 -38.84
N ALA A 14 -6.64 8.86 -38.87
CA ALA A 14 -7.04 9.85 -37.85
C ALA A 14 -7.28 9.22 -36.46
N MET A 15 -7.74 7.96 -36.40
CA MET A 15 -7.89 7.23 -35.13
C MET A 15 -6.55 6.76 -34.55
N SER A 16 -5.53 6.50 -35.39
CA SER A 16 -4.18 6.17 -34.92
C SER A 16 -3.34 7.38 -34.51
N ALA A 17 -3.71 8.59 -34.93
CA ALA A 17 -2.98 9.81 -34.60
C ALA A 17 -3.33 10.39 -33.22
N ASN A 18 -4.36 9.89 -32.53
CA ASN A 18 -4.80 10.41 -31.23
C ASN A 18 -4.30 9.62 -30.01
N ALA A 19 -3.53 8.56 -30.19
CA ALA A 19 -2.84 7.89 -29.11
C ALA A 19 -1.44 8.50 -28.91
N GLN A 20 -1.40 9.79 -28.61
CA GLN A 20 -0.14 10.47 -28.36
C GLN A 20 0.42 9.94 -27.03
N LYS A 21 1.64 9.37 -27.05
CA LYS A 21 2.37 9.05 -25.84
C LYS A 21 2.44 10.28 -24.95
N PRO A 22 2.47 10.14 -23.61
CA PRO A 22 2.74 11.27 -22.76
C PRO A 22 4.05 11.91 -23.18
N ASP A 23 4.08 13.22 -23.14
CA ASP A 23 5.30 14.00 -23.38
C ASP A 23 6.24 13.77 -22.21
N LEU A 24 7.27 12.96 -22.41
CA LEU A 24 8.26 12.68 -21.36
C LEU A 24 9.26 13.86 -21.19
N ASP A 25 9.27 14.81 -22.13
CA ASP A 25 10.01 16.07 -22.00
C ASP A 25 9.18 17.15 -21.26
N ASP A 26 8.02 16.79 -20.73
CA ASP A 26 7.21 17.67 -19.90
C ASP A 26 8.00 18.08 -18.64
N PRO A 27 8.23 19.38 -18.40
CA PRO A 27 8.97 19.83 -17.22
C PRO A 27 8.43 19.34 -15.88
N ARG A 28 7.17 18.93 -15.83
CA ARG A 28 6.58 18.29 -14.64
C ARG A 28 7.14 16.92 -14.32
N LEU A 29 7.83 16.30 -15.29
CA LEU A 29 8.50 15.01 -15.14
C LEU A 29 10.01 15.17 -14.92
N ASP A 30 10.51 16.41 -14.80
CA ASP A 30 11.91 16.67 -14.53
C ASP A 30 12.37 15.92 -13.26
N GLY A 31 13.49 15.21 -13.37
CA GLY A 31 14.05 14.43 -12.29
C GLY A 31 13.38 13.07 -12.05
N ILE A 32 12.41 12.66 -12.89
CA ILE A 32 11.79 11.35 -12.82
C ILE A 32 12.36 10.46 -13.93
N GLU A 33 12.97 9.36 -13.53
CA GLU A 33 13.44 8.32 -14.44
C GLU A 33 12.34 7.28 -14.66
N LEU A 34 11.94 7.07 -15.93
CA LEU A 34 10.82 6.23 -16.32
C LEU A 34 11.22 5.18 -17.36
N GLU A 35 10.80 3.94 -17.15
CA GLU A 35 10.92 2.85 -18.10
C GLU A 35 9.54 2.44 -18.61
N TYR A 36 9.32 2.49 -19.95
CA TYR A 36 8.05 2.09 -20.54
C TYR A 36 7.83 0.58 -20.47
N VAL A 37 6.76 0.15 -19.83
CA VAL A 37 6.46 -1.26 -19.57
C VAL A 37 5.07 -1.72 -20.05
N GLY A 38 4.14 -0.79 -20.32
CA GLY A 38 2.75 -1.10 -20.64
C GLY A 38 2.42 -0.97 -22.13
N ARG A 39 2.17 -2.09 -22.81
CA ARG A 39 1.85 -2.11 -24.24
C ARG A 39 0.36 -2.15 -24.54
N ASP A 40 -0.43 -2.82 -23.72
CA ASP A 40 -1.83 -3.12 -24.04
C ASP A 40 -2.74 -1.91 -23.90
N LEU A 41 -2.56 -1.10 -22.85
CA LEU A 41 -3.33 0.12 -22.61
C LEU A 41 -3.05 1.22 -23.64
N ALA A 42 -1.92 1.18 -24.32
CA ALA A 42 -1.57 2.18 -25.34
C ALA A 42 -2.62 2.27 -26.46
N LYS A 43 -3.29 1.16 -26.77
CA LYS A 43 -4.40 1.13 -27.74
C LYS A 43 -5.61 1.96 -27.30
N MET A 44 -5.76 2.16 -25.99
CA MET A 44 -6.81 2.96 -25.37
C MET A 44 -6.31 4.35 -24.97
N GLY A 45 -5.05 4.66 -25.27
CA GLY A 45 -4.44 5.96 -25.00
C GLY A 45 -3.92 6.14 -23.57
N ALA A 46 -3.83 5.08 -22.77
CA ALA A 46 -3.18 5.05 -21.47
C ALA A 46 -1.82 4.35 -21.57
N TYR A 47 -0.87 4.77 -20.75
CA TYR A 47 0.52 4.30 -20.83
C TYR A 47 1.06 4.00 -19.44
N VAL A 48 1.77 2.88 -19.30
CA VAL A 48 2.35 2.44 -18.02
C VAL A 48 3.86 2.51 -18.10
N TYR A 49 4.44 3.14 -17.10
CA TYR A 49 5.88 3.23 -16.92
C TYR A 49 6.26 2.71 -15.53
N ARG A 50 7.41 2.02 -15.43
CA ARG A 50 8.06 1.79 -14.14
C ARG A 50 8.67 3.10 -13.68
N ASP A 51 8.46 3.48 -12.44
CA ASP A 51 9.10 4.64 -11.82
C ASP A 51 10.41 4.21 -11.18
N LEU A 52 11.50 4.45 -11.87
CA LEU A 52 12.83 4.11 -11.39
C LEU A 52 13.33 5.09 -10.34
N THR A 53 12.80 6.31 -10.29
CA THR A 53 13.17 7.30 -9.26
C THR A 53 12.77 6.82 -7.88
N TYR A 54 11.50 6.48 -7.69
CA TYR A 54 11.04 5.93 -6.40
C TYR A 54 11.69 4.58 -6.08
N PHE A 55 11.84 3.72 -7.08
CA PHE A 55 12.55 2.46 -6.89
C PHE A 55 13.99 2.69 -6.37
N HIS A 56 14.74 3.60 -6.99
CA HIS A 56 16.12 3.92 -6.57
C HIS A 56 16.15 4.61 -5.21
N LEU A 57 15.18 5.47 -4.90
CA LEU A 57 15.10 6.08 -3.57
C LEU A 57 15.04 5.00 -2.47
N PHE A 58 14.17 4.03 -2.60
CA PHE A 58 14.03 2.95 -1.62
C PHE A 58 15.20 1.96 -1.67
N SER A 59 15.62 1.51 -2.84
CA SER A 59 16.74 0.56 -2.98
C SER A 59 18.09 1.13 -2.57
N SER A 60 18.22 2.46 -2.44
CA SER A 60 19.45 3.10 -1.94
C SER A 60 19.66 2.95 -0.44
N HIS A 61 18.67 2.49 0.30
CA HIS A 61 18.81 2.18 1.72
C HIS A 61 19.62 0.90 1.89
N ILE A 62 20.88 1.03 2.29
CA ILE A 62 21.83 -0.09 2.46
C ILE A 62 22.15 -0.39 3.92
N VAL A 63 21.77 0.50 4.85
CA VAL A 63 21.90 0.35 6.30
C VAL A 63 20.60 0.81 6.95
N GLY A 64 20.08 0.05 7.85
CA GLY A 64 18.77 0.27 8.44
C GLY A 64 17.69 -0.50 7.68
N TRP A 65 16.52 0.09 7.49
CA TRP A 65 15.47 -0.46 6.64
C TRP A 65 15.99 -0.65 5.21
N ASN A 66 15.77 -1.81 4.62
CA ASN A 66 16.31 -2.13 3.30
C ASN A 66 15.40 -3.00 2.43
N GLY A 67 14.13 -3.03 2.73
CA GLY A 67 13.10 -3.68 1.92
C GLY A 67 11.94 -4.18 2.79
N ALA A 68 10.75 -4.17 2.20
CA ALA A 68 9.54 -4.51 2.93
C ALA A 68 8.42 -4.98 2.02
N ASP A 69 7.40 -5.53 2.63
CA ASP A 69 6.04 -5.53 2.08
C ASP A 69 5.16 -4.48 2.77
N GLY A 70 3.93 -4.32 2.25
CA GLY A 70 3.17 -3.12 2.54
C GLY A 70 3.82 -1.89 1.89
N CYS A 71 3.13 -0.82 1.73
CA CYS A 71 3.66 0.47 1.31
C CYS A 71 2.55 1.51 1.39
N PHE A 72 2.12 1.86 2.58
CA PHE A 72 1.19 2.97 2.75
C PHE A 72 1.96 4.29 2.69
N SER A 73 1.33 5.32 2.16
CA SER A 73 1.91 6.65 2.15
C SER A 73 0.89 7.69 2.61
N TYR A 74 1.36 8.66 3.34
CA TYR A 74 0.55 9.66 3.99
C TYR A 74 1.19 11.03 3.91
N THR A 75 0.49 12.03 3.42
CA THR A 75 1.00 13.41 3.42
C THR A 75 0.58 14.13 4.69
N PHE A 76 1.54 14.69 5.39
CA PHE A 76 1.32 15.48 6.60
C PHE A 76 1.07 16.96 6.30
N PRO A 77 0.51 17.74 7.26
CA PRO A 77 0.26 19.17 7.08
C PRO A 77 1.50 19.99 6.75
N ASP A 78 2.67 19.52 7.17
CA ASP A 78 3.97 20.16 6.91
C ASP A 78 4.53 19.82 5.51
N GLY A 79 3.81 19.03 4.72
CA GLY A 79 4.21 18.59 3.38
C GLY A 79 5.12 17.36 3.35
N ASN A 80 5.53 16.84 4.50
CA ASN A 80 6.28 15.60 4.57
C ASN A 80 5.37 14.39 4.26
N THR A 81 5.97 13.28 3.83
CA THR A 81 5.24 12.04 3.57
C THR A 81 5.70 10.94 4.53
N LEU A 82 4.77 10.37 5.28
CA LEU A 82 4.99 9.12 5.98
C LEU A 82 4.93 7.96 4.99
N TRP A 83 5.88 7.05 5.10
CA TRP A 83 5.87 5.73 4.50
C TRP A 83 5.83 4.69 5.60
N SER A 84 4.84 3.81 5.59
CA SER A 84 4.72 2.72 6.55
C SER A 84 4.65 1.38 5.84
N PHE A 85 5.22 0.37 6.48
CA PHE A 85 5.49 -0.95 5.92
C PHE A 85 5.15 -2.04 6.94
N ALA A 86 4.74 -3.20 6.43
CA ALA A 86 4.59 -4.42 7.21
C ALA A 86 5.96 -5.11 7.43
N ASP A 87 6.06 -6.39 7.19
CA ASP A 87 7.29 -7.15 7.38
C ASP A 87 8.46 -6.50 6.61
N SER A 88 9.46 -6.06 7.34
CA SER A 88 10.56 -5.26 6.82
C SER A 88 11.91 -5.82 7.21
N PHE A 89 12.79 -6.00 6.23
CA PHE A 89 14.19 -6.30 6.51
C PHE A 89 14.94 -5.07 6.97
N THR A 90 15.73 -5.25 8.03
CA THR A 90 16.62 -4.21 8.55
C THR A 90 18.00 -4.77 8.86
N GLY A 91 19.04 -3.95 8.69
CA GLY A 91 20.42 -4.34 8.81
C GLY A 91 21.26 -3.82 7.64
N MET A 92 22.01 -4.67 6.98
CA MET A 92 22.91 -4.28 5.88
C MET A 92 22.58 -5.01 4.58
N VAL A 93 22.66 -4.28 3.48
CA VAL A 93 22.72 -4.81 2.11
C VAL A 93 24.17 -4.88 1.67
N THR A 94 24.59 -6.01 1.09
CA THR A 94 25.94 -6.24 0.61
C THR A 94 26.20 -5.57 -0.75
N GLU A 95 27.44 -5.57 -1.21
CA GLU A 95 27.82 -5.11 -2.55
C GLU A 95 27.18 -5.92 -3.70
N TYR A 96 26.70 -7.15 -3.42
CA TYR A 96 25.99 -8.01 -4.37
C TYR A 96 24.46 -7.78 -4.36
N ARG A 97 24.00 -6.77 -3.67
CA ARG A 97 22.57 -6.45 -3.51
C ARG A 97 21.77 -7.60 -2.92
N ASN A 98 22.36 -8.41 -2.06
CA ASN A 98 21.67 -9.33 -1.17
C ASN A 98 21.82 -8.87 0.28
N ARG A 99 21.00 -9.40 1.16
CA ARG A 99 21.03 -9.04 2.58
C ARG A 99 22.14 -9.78 3.31
N ASN A 100 22.81 -9.11 4.21
CA ASN A 100 23.69 -9.77 5.17
C ASN A 100 22.82 -10.68 6.07
N ARG A 101 23.35 -11.87 6.42
CA ARG A 101 22.64 -12.84 7.29
C ARG A 101 22.35 -12.32 8.70
N ALA A 102 22.99 -11.24 9.12
CA ALA A 102 22.67 -10.54 10.35
C ALA A 102 21.42 -9.67 10.27
N ASN A 103 20.81 -9.48 9.08
CA ASN A 103 19.53 -8.76 9.00
C ASN A 103 18.46 -9.43 9.85
N ASN A 104 17.61 -8.62 10.49
CA ASN A 104 16.37 -9.08 11.10
C ASN A 104 15.14 -8.71 10.24
N LEU A 105 14.01 -9.32 10.54
CA LEU A 105 12.73 -9.03 9.91
C LEU A 105 11.83 -8.40 10.97
N VAL A 106 11.77 -7.07 11.03
CA VAL A 106 10.82 -6.36 11.89
C VAL A 106 9.42 -6.48 11.34
N ARG A 107 8.42 -6.49 12.20
CA ARG A 107 7.02 -6.76 11.81
C ARG A 107 6.27 -5.53 11.30
N ASN A 108 6.83 -4.36 11.53
CA ASN A 108 6.45 -3.10 10.92
C ASN A 108 7.59 -2.10 11.04
N ALA A 109 7.66 -1.19 10.08
CA ALA A 109 8.61 -0.09 10.05
C ALA A 109 7.97 1.15 9.42
N ALA A 110 8.53 2.32 9.68
CA ALA A 110 8.08 3.53 9.04
C ALA A 110 9.22 4.54 8.87
N MET A 111 9.05 5.41 7.89
CA MET A 111 9.98 6.51 7.59
C MET A 111 9.20 7.76 7.21
N VAL A 112 9.73 8.92 7.52
CA VAL A 112 9.20 10.21 7.07
C VAL A 112 10.12 10.75 5.98
N GLN A 113 9.57 10.97 4.80
CA GLN A 113 10.25 11.59 3.68
C GLN A 113 10.09 13.11 3.76
N THR A 114 11.21 13.83 3.76
CA THR A 114 11.28 15.31 3.85
C THR A 114 11.69 15.98 2.55
N GLY A 115 12.01 15.19 1.53
CA GLY A 115 12.43 15.66 0.21
C GLY A 115 12.38 14.51 -0.80
N GLU A 116 12.53 14.83 -2.10
CA GLU A 116 12.23 13.88 -3.19
C GLU A 116 13.48 13.33 -3.89
N HIS A 117 14.71 13.71 -3.49
CA HIS A 117 15.87 13.51 -4.35
C HIS A 117 16.92 12.53 -3.79
N SER A 118 16.80 12.14 -2.53
CA SER A 118 17.84 11.30 -1.89
C SER A 118 17.25 10.44 -0.78
N TRP A 119 17.80 9.23 -0.59
CA TRP A 119 17.52 8.44 0.61
C TRP A 119 17.83 9.17 1.92
N ARG A 120 18.67 10.20 1.89
CA ARG A 120 18.98 11.06 3.05
C ARG A 120 17.81 11.97 3.44
N ASP A 121 16.84 12.12 2.55
CA ASP A 121 15.62 12.84 2.82
C ASP A 121 14.61 11.99 3.62
N PHE A 122 14.95 10.74 3.92
CA PHE A 122 14.14 9.84 4.74
C PHE A 122 14.64 9.83 6.19
N TYR A 123 13.74 10.13 7.09
CA TYR A 123 13.96 10.02 8.53
C TYR A 123 13.35 8.70 9.02
N GLN A 124 14.21 7.76 9.44
CA GLN A 124 13.78 6.47 9.96
C GLN A 124 13.08 6.64 11.31
N LEU A 125 11.87 6.11 11.43
CA LEU A 125 11.16 5.99 12.70
C LEU A 125 11.54 4.69 13.41
N GLY A 126 11.47 4.71 14.75
CA GLY A 126 11.87 3.56 15.57
C GLY A 126 13.33 3.64 16.03
N GLU A 127 13.72 2.66 16.82
CA GLU A 127 15.03 2.62 17.44
C GLU A 127 15.95 1.65 16.70
N TYR A 128 17.18 2.07 16.46
CA TYR A 128 18.25 1.15 16.06
C TYR A 128 18.69 0.29 17.25
N VAL A 129 18.97 -0.97 16.95
CA VAL A 129 19.65 -1.87 17.92
C VAL A 129 21.09 -1.41 18.07
N SER A 130 21.79 -1.19 16.94
CA SER A 130 23.15 -0.69 16.93
C SER A 130 23.43 0.10 15.65
N LEU A 131 24.18 1.20 15.78
CA LEU A 131 24.82 1.95 14.69
C LEU A 131 26.35 1.89 14.78
N ASP A 132 26.91 1.05 15.66
CA ASP A 132 28.35 0.82 15.71
C ASP A 132 28.75 -0.17 14.60
N PRO A 133 29.54 0.24 13.60
CA PRO A 133 29.97 -0.64 12.51
C PRO A 133 30.87 -1.81 12.96
N ASN A 134 31.39 -1.77 14.21
CA ASN A 134 32.13 -2.88 14.79
C ASN A 134 31.21 -3.96 15.40
N ASP A 135 29.98 -3.64 15.70
CA ASP A 135 28.95 -4.57 16.14
C ASP A 135 28.26 -5.23 14.93
N ARG A 136 28.97 -6.16 14.30
CA ARG A 136 28.57 -6.77 13.03
C ARG A 136 27.24 -7.53 13.09
N ASP A 137 26.87 -7.99 14.26
CA ASP A 137 25.65 -8.80 14.46
C ASP A 137 24.40 -7.93 14.58
N HIS A 138 24.56 -6.66 14.94
CA HIS A 138 23.42 -5.76 15.19
C HIS A 138 23.44 -4.47 14.36
N TYR A 139 24.51 -4.21 13.62
CA TYR A 139 24.68 -2.97 12.86
C TYR A 139 23.54 -2.74 11.87
N GLY A 140 22.84 -1.63 12.02
CA GLY A 140 21.75 -1.22 11.17
C GLY A 140 20.41 -1.93 11.45
N LYS A 141 20.38 -2.89 12.36
CA LYS A 141 19.10 -3.49 12.76
C LYS A 141 18.20 -2.45 13.45
N LEU A 142 16.91 -2.54 13.18
CA LEU A 142 15.88 -1.80 13.88
C LEU A 142 15.11 -2.71 14.84
N LYS A 143 14.54 -2.10 15.85
CA LYS A 143 13.44 -2.71 16.62
C LYS A 143 12.13 -2.53 15.84
N THR A 144 11.19 -3.44 15.99
CA THR A 144 9.82 -3.25 15.47
C THR A 144 9.24 -1.92 15.97
N TRP A 145 8.74 -1.08 15.07
CA TRP A 145 8.29 0.28 15.38
C TRP A 145 7.14 0.29 16.39
N LEU A 146 6.06 -0.48 16.11
CA LEU A 146 4.98 -0.71 17.07
C LEU A 146 4.89 -2.19 17.40
N ARG A 147 5.01 -2.53 18.68
CA ARG A 147 4.85 -3.89 19.18
C ARG A 147 3.50 -4.10 19.84
N HIS A 148 2.99 -5.32 19.68
CA HIS A 148 1.80 -5.72 20.44
C HIS A 148 2.13 -5.73 21.95
N PRO A 149 1.29 -5.13 22.83
CA PRO A 149 1.59 -5.05 24.28
C PRO A 149 1.71 -6.41 24.97
N GLN A 150 1.08 -7.44 24.40
CA GLN A 150 1.12 -8.81 24.91
C GLN A 150 2.10 -9.72 24.13
N ALA A 151 2.98 -9.11 23.33
CA ALA A 151 4.03 -9.87 22.65
C ALA A 151 4.95 -10.56 23.67
N SER A 152 5.33 -11.81 23.36
CA SER A 152 6.08 -12.67 24.33
C SER A 152 7.58 -12.38 24.40
N LEU A 153 8.07 -11.32 23.79
CA LEU A 153 9.49 -10.94 23.79
C LEU A 153 9.91 -10.32 25.14
N THR A 154 11.05 -10.74 25.64
CA THR A 154 11.70 -10.10 26.78
C THR A 154 12.42 -8.82 26.34
N ASP A 155 12.73 -7.92 27.30
CA ASP A 155 13.49 -6.70 27.01
C ASP A 155 14.89 -7.01 26.45
N GLU A 156 15.52 -8.09 26.89
CA GLU A 156 16.81 -8.55 26.35
C GLU A 156 16.68 -8.96 24.88
N GLN A 157 15.70 -9.77 24.52
CA GLN A 157 15.43 -10.16 23.14
C GLN A 157 15.17 -8.94 22.26
N ILE A 158 14.34 -8.01 22.74
CA ILE A 158 14.06 -6.76 22.03
C ILE A 158 15.32 -5.94 21.78
N ASN A 159 16.18 -5.81 22.80
CA ASN A 159 17.42 -5.04 22.69
C ASN A 159 18.43 -5.72 21.76
N ASN A 160 18.35 -7.03 21.56
CA ASN A 160 19.13 -7.78 20.59
C ASN A 160 18.54 -7.74 19.17
N GLY A 161 17.38 -7.10 18.99
CA GLY A 161 16.72 -7.01 17.70
C GLY A 161 15.89 -8.23 17.33
N ASP A 162 15.52 -9.05 18.32
CA ASP A 162 14.59 -10.15 18.10
C ASP A 162 13.20 -9.58 17.80
N THR A 163 12.54 -10.19 16.84
CA THR A 163 11.23 -9.74 16.34
C THR A 163 10.18 -10.83 16.36
N ASP A 164 10.59 -12.07 16.51
CA ASP A 164 9.69 -13.21 16.58
C ASP A 164 8.90 -13.19 17.87
N SER A 165 7.61 -13.11 17.72
CA SER A 165 6.66 -13.06 18.82
C SER A 165 5.43 -13.85 18.46
N ASN A 166 4.69 -14.29 19.50
CA ASN A 166 3.39 -14.91 19.34
C ASN A 166 2.32 -13.93 18.80
N LEU A 167 2.52 -12.61 18.97
CA LEU A 167 1.62 -11.56 18.51
C LEU A 167 2.41 -10.43 17.86
N LEU A 168 1.92 -9.95 16.74
CA LEU A 168 2.55 -8.89 15.97
C LEU A 168 1.48 -7.96 15.37
N TYR A 169 1.90 -6.77 14.95
CA TYR A 169 1.08 -5.81 14.24
C TYR A 169 1.57 -5.63 12.81
N TRP A 170 0.62 -5.64 11.88
CA TRP A 170 0.79 -5.07 10.55
C TRP A 170 0.02 -3.76 10.46
N GLU A 171 0.64 -2.77 9.86
CA GLU A 171 0.01 -1.48 9.64
C GLU A 171 -1.13 -1.57 8.63
N SER A 172 -2.02 -0.64 8.75
CA SER A 172 -3.03 -0.26 7.79
C SER A 172 -2.94 1.25 7.56
N ASP A 173 -3.86 1.78 6.81
CA ASP A 173 -3.93 3.20 6.56
C ASP A 173 -4.50 3.96 7.78
N GLY A 174 -4.51 5.26 7.70
CA GLY A 174 -4.96 6.12 8.78
C GLY A 174 -5.49 7.46 8.29
N THR A 175 -5.60 8.40 9.21
CA THR A 175 -5.99 9.78 8.92
C THR A 175 -5.32 10.75 9.88
N VAL A 176 -5.20 12.01 9.48
CA VAL A 176 -4.76 13.06 10.38
C VAL A 176 -5.97 13.86 10.87
N ILE A 177 -6.09 14.01 12.16
CA ILE A 177 -7.13 14.79 12.81
C ILE A 177 -6.55 16.03 13.50
N LYS A 178 -7.41 16.99 13.81
CA LYS A 178 -7.06 18.11 14.71
C LYS A 178 -7.78 17.94 16.05
N ARG A 179 -7.00 17.92 17.11
CA ARG A 179 -7.53 17.93 18.49
C ARG A 179 -6.89 19.08 19.25
N ASP A 180 -7.70 20.01 19.76
CA ASP A 180 -7.23 21.23 20.41
C ASP A 180 -6.25 22.06 19.55
N GLY A 181 -6.50 22.08 18.24
CA GLY A 181 -5.67 22.78 17.26
C GLY A 181 -4.37 22.10 16.85
N LYS A 182 -4.07 20.92 17.44
CA LYS A 182 -2.86 20.14 17.18
C LYS A 182 -3.12 19.02 16.18
N PRO A 183 -2.23 18.80 15.20
CA PRO A 183 -2.36 17.69 14.27
C PRO A 183 -1.93 16.37 14.93
N ILE A 184 -2.77 15.35 14.79
CA ILE A 184 -2.56 14.01 15.32
C ILE A 184 -2.80 13.01 14.19
N LEU A 185 -1.85 12.13 13.96
CA LEU A 185 -2.01 11.00 13.07
C LEU A 185 -2.68 9.84 13.81
N GLN A 186 -3.79 9.37 13.30
CA GLN A 186 -4.41 8.11 13.70
C GLN A 186 -4.03 7.03 12.70
N LEU A 187 -3.43 5.93 13.17
CA LEU A 187 -3.10 4.75 12.34
C LEU A 187 -3.81 3.51 12.86
N MET A 188 -4.39 2.76 11.95
CA MET A 188 -5.00 1.45 12.23
C MET A 188 -3.96 0.34 12.09
N TRP A 189 -4.14 -0.74 12.87
CA TRP A 189 -3.25 -1.90 12.89
C TRP A 189 -4.07 -3.19 12.90
N GLY A 190 -3.67 -4.16 12.10
CA GLY A 190 -4.14 -5.53 12.20
C GLY A 190 -3.25 -6.32 13.15
N ALA A 191 -3.81 -6.91 14.20
CA ALA A 191 -3.09 -7.86 15.05
C ALA A 191 -3.20 -9.26 14.46
N VAL A 192 -2.07 -9.96 14.36
CA VAL A 192 -2.00 -11.35 13.91
C VAL A 192 -1.07 -12.15 14.81
N ASP A 193 -1.26 -13.47 14.85
CA ASP A 193 -0.32 -14.39 15.48
C ASP A 193 0.72 -14.91 14.48
N ASN A 194 1.61 -15.76 14.94
CA ASN A 194 2.66 -16.38 14.13
C ASN A 194 2.14 -17.37 13.08
N THR A 195 0.85 -17.67 13.06
CA THR A 195 0.17 -18.46 12.02
C THR A 195 -0.58 -17.59 11.02
N MET A 196 -0.45 -16.27 11.10
CA MET A 196 -1.17 -15.26 10.33
C MET A 196 -2.68 -15.18 10.65
N ALA A 197 -3.12 -15.80 11.73
CA ALA A 197 -4.51 -15.71 12.16
C ALA A 197 -4.78 -14.34 12.82
N SER A 198 -5.91 -13.72 12.47
CA SER A 198 -6.30 -12.43 13.05
C SER A 198 -6.52 -12.53 14.57
N GLN A 199 -5.92 -11.61 15.29
CA GLN A 199 -5.96 -11.48 16.75
C GLN A 199 -6.55 -10.13 17.18
N GLY A 200 -7.28 -9.45 16.31
CA GLY A 200 -7.94 -8.19 16.61
C GLY A 200 -7.38 -7.00 15.83
N ARG A 201 -7.70 -5.81 16.31
CA ARG A 201 -7.32 -4.53 15.72
C ARG A 201 -6.80 -3.59 16.79
N ALA A 202 -5.94 -2.68 16.39
CA ALA A 202 -5.49 -1.59 17.25
C ALA A 202 -5.54 -0.26 16.50
N MET A 203 -5.55 0.82 17.26
CA MET A 203 -5.39 2.19 16.78
C MET A 203 -4.30 2.86 17.59
N THR A 204 -3.45 3.62 16.92
CA THR A 204 -2.49 4.50 17.59
C THR A 204 -2.70 5.94 17.21
N GLU A 205 -2.34 6.83 18.10
CA GLU A 205 -2.31 8.26 17.86
C GLU A 205 -0.87 8.77 18.05
N TYR A 206 -0.36 9.46 17.02
CA TYR A 206 0.96 10.08 17.05
C TYR A 206 0.86 11.58 16.92
N SER A 207 1.68 12.31 17.70
CA SER A 207 1.83 13.75 17.56
C SER A 207 2.55 14.10 16.26
N LEU A 208 2.05 15.09 15.55
CA LEU A 208 2.74 15.70 14.39
C LEU A 208 3.28 17.09 14.73
N GLU A 209 3.46 17.41 16.02
CA GLU A 209 4.06 18.68 16.45
C GLU A 209 5.59 18.64 16.29
N GLY A 210 6.14 19.68 15.69
CA GLY A 210 7.58 19.76 15.41
C GLY A 210 7.94 19.32 13.99
N LYS A 211 9.12 18.77 13.82
CA LYS A 211 9.67 18.27 12.56
C LYS A 211 10.44 16.97 12.80
N PRO A 212 10.75 16.22 11.74
CA PRO A 212 11.56 15.01 11.87
C PRO A 212 12.85 15.23 12.64
N GLY A 213 13.07 14.41 13.68
CA GLY A 213 14.19 14.53 14.63
C GLY A 213 13.90 15.25 15.92
N ASP A 214 12.80 15.99 16.03
CA ASP A 214 12.38 16.58 17.29
C ASP A 214 11.76 15.51 18.22
N GLU A 215 11.97 15.61 19.53
CA GLU A 215 11.48 14.65 20.54
C GLU A 215 9.94 14.49 20.53
N GLY A 216 9.22 15.53 20.13
CA GLY A 216 7.75 15.54 20.07
C GLY A 216 7.17 14.98 18.77
N TYR A 217 7.97 14.89 17.71
CA TYR A 217 7.51 14.48 16.37
C TYR A 217 7.33 12.97 16.30
N MET A 218 6.20 12.51 15.78
CA MET A 218 5.80 11.09 15.75
C MET A 218 5.85 10.41 17.13
N LYS A 219 5.67 11.20 18.20
CA LYS A 219 5.53 10.67 19.55
C LYS A 219 4.20 9.96 19.71
N LEU A 220 4.22 8.72 20.17
CA LEU A 220 3.02 7.95 20.50
C LEU A 220 2.27 8.63 21.67
N LEU A 221 1.04 9.04 21.40
CA LEU A 221 0.15 9.70 22.37
C LEU A 221 -0.82 8.71 23.02
N ALA A 222 -1.33 7.78 22.20
CA ALA A 222 -2.29 6.77 22.66
C ALA A 222 -2.15 5.48 21.86
N HIS A 223 -2.47 4.37 22.51
CA HIS A 223 -2.53 3.05 21.91
C HIS A 223 -3.78 2.33 22.40
N TYR A 224 -4.74 2.19 21.52
CA TYR A 224 -6.01 1.52 21.79
C TYR A 224 -5.93 0.09 21.24
N THR A 225 -5.98 -0.89 22.14
CA THR A 225 -5.94 -2.30 21.77
C THR A 225 -7.35 -2.87 21.72
N ASP A 226 -7.72 -3.44 20.59
CA ASP A 226 -8.87 -4.33 20.36
C ASP A 226 -10.28 -3.76 20.57
N ALA A 227 -10.61 -3.13 21.68
CA ALA A 227 -11.99 -3.13 22.15
C ALA A 227 -12.97 -2.32 21.29
N ASP A 228 -12.54 -1.27 20.63
CA ASP A 228 -13.45 -0.29 20.03
C ASP A 228 -13.31 -0.17 18.52
N LEU A 229 -12.43 -0.95 17.91
CA LEU A 229 -12.25 -0.94 16.47
C LEU A 229 -13.15 -1.97 15.80
N LYS A 230 -13.89 -1.53 14.84
CA LYS A 230 -15.11 -2.18 14.37
C LYS A 230 -14.87 -3.12 13.18
N GLY A 231 -14.32 -4.30 13.45
CA GLY A 231 -14.31 -5.38 12.46
C GLY A 231 -13.17 -5.33 11.45
N GLU A 232 -13.41 -5.80 10.25
CA GLU A 232 -12.41 -6.10 9.22
C GLU A 232 -11.91 -4.87 8.44
N MET A 233 -12.24 -3.66 8.89
CA MET A 233 -11.91 -2.42 8.21
C MET A 233 -10.47 -2.02 8.52
N ASN A 234 -9.56 -2.44 7.68
CA ASN A 234 -8.12 -2.27 7.87
C ASN A 234 -7.39 -2.02 6.55
N GLY A 235 -8.09 -1.48 5.57
CA GLY A 235 -7.52 -1.23 4.26
C GLY A 235 -7.09 0.22 4.10
N PHE A 236 -7.81 0.95 3.31
CA PHE A 236 -7.53 2.32 2.89
C PHE A 236 -8.52 3.31 3.50
N VAL A 237 -8.06 4.51 3.81
CA VAL A 237 -8.89 5.59 4.36
C VAL A 237 -9.02 6.70 3.33
N MET A 238 -10.23 7.20 3.14
CA MET A 238 -10.51 8.32 2.24
C MET A 238 -11.46 9.30 2.91
N GLU A 239 -11.03 10.53 3.08
CA GLU A 239 -11.91 11.62 3.49
C GLU A 239 -12.79 12.09 2.33
N SER A 240 -13.97 12.57 2.63
CA SER A 240 -14.93 13.00 1.61
C SER A 240 -15.56 14.34 1.97
N GLU A 241 -15.87 15.11 0.93
CA GLU A 241 -16.54 16.41 1.05
C GLU A 241 -17.95 16.33 1.63
N ASP A 242 -18.55 15.13 1.70
CA ASP A 242 -19.86 14.92 2.32
C ASP A 242 -19.82 14.90 3.86
N GLY A 243 -18.64 15.10 4.43
CA GLY A 243 -18.40 15.17 5.88
C GLY A 243 -18.23 13.81 6.55
N TYR A 244 -17.96 12.77 5.77
CA TYR A 244 -17.60 11.45 6.26
C TYR A 244 -16.17 11.08 5.86
N THR A 245 -15.55 10.27 6.69
CA THR A 245 -14.33 9.52 6.35
C THR A 245 -14.73 8.09 6.07
N TYR A 246 -14.39 7.61 4.88
CA TYR A 246 -14.64 6.24 4.44
C TYR A 246 -13.44 5.37 4.77
N VAL A 247 -13.72 4.20 5.35
CA VAL A 247 -12.71 3.21 5.71
C VAL A 247 -13.01 1.93 4.94
N TYR A 248 -12.08 1.52 4.13
CA TYR A 248 -12.18 0.34 3.28
C TYR A 248 -11.49 -0.85 3.93
N GLY A 249 -11.94 -2.04 3.61
CA GLY A 249 -11.40 -3.28 4.13
C GLY A 249 -11.91 -4.48 3.35
N ASN A 250 -11.76 -5.66 3.91
CA ASN A 250 -12.16 -6.91 3.28
C ASN A 250 -13.11 -7.70 4.17
N CYS A 251 -14.11 -8.34 3.58
CA CYS A 251 -15.02 -9.25 4.26
C CYS A 251 -14.65 -10.71 3.97
N SER A 252 -13.58 -11.19 4.57
CA SER A 252 -13.26 -12.63 4.56
C SER A 252 -12.32 -12.98 5.71
N ASN A 253 -12.19 -14.26 5.94
CA ASN A 253 -11.18 -14.79 6.85
C ASN A 253 -9.91 -15.09 6.06
N GLY A 254 -8.77 -14.56 6.49
CA GLY A 254 -7.46 -14.79 5.90
C GLY A 254 -6.91 -13.59 5.11
N LEU A 255 -5.94 -13.86 4.24
CA LEU A 255 -5.21 -12.85 3.48
C LEU A 255 -6.03 -12.33 2.29
N GLY A 256 -6.85 -11.31 2.51
CA GLY A 256 -7.67 -10.68 1.48
C GLY A 256 -9.10 -11.18 1.43
N GLY A 257 -9.92 -10.56 0.60
CA GLY A 257 -11.34 -10.86 0.48
C GLY A 257 -12.04 -9.93 -0.48
N TYR A 258 -13.35 -9.88 -0.37
CA TYR A 258 -14.14 -8.94 -1.13
C TYR A 258 -14.11 -7.55 -0.48
N PRO A 259 -13.86 -6.49 -1.26
CA PRO A 259 -13.86 -5.13 -0.75
C PRO A 259 -15.16 -4.75 -0.05
N THR A 260 -15.03 -4.07 1.07
CA THR A 260 -16.11 -3.55 1.91
C THR A 260 -15.84 -2.10 2.27
N VAL A 261 -16.84 -1.39 2.77
CA VAL A 261 -16.68 -0.02 3.23
C VAL A 261 -17.48 0.24 4.51
N ALA A 262 -16.84 0.96 5.41
CA ALA A 262 -17.46 1.64 6.52
C ALA A 262 -17.28 3.15 6.36
N ARG A 263 -17.97 3.92 7.18
CA ARG A 263 -17.74 5.36 7.31
C ARG A 263 -17.85 5.80 8.76
N VAL A 264 -17.17 6.88 9.06
CA VAL A 264 -17.30 7.62 10.31
C VAL A 264 -17.65 9.06 9.99
N LYS A 265 -18.52 9.68 10.78
CA LYS A 265 -18.85 11.09 10.60
C LYS A 265 -17.68 11.97 11.08
N GLY A 266 -17.24 12.89 10.23
CA GLY A 266 -16.04 13.69 10.48
C GLY A 266 -14.78 12.90 10.17
N HIS A 267 -13.69 13.20 10.87
CA HIS A 267 -12.35 12.69 10.57
C HIS A 267 -11.78 11.78 11.67
N ASP A 268 -12.37 11.80 12.87
CA ASP A 268 -11.89 10.99 13.99
C ASP A 268 -12.35 9.53 13.85
N LEU A 269 -11.41 8.64 13.54
CA LEU A 269 -11.67 7.21 13.38
C LEU A 269 -12.11 6.52 14.68
N MET A 270 -12.00 7.18 15.84
CA MET A 270 -12.54 6.71 17.12
C MET A 270 -14.05 6.99 17.26
N GLY A 271 -14.65 7.67 16.26
CA GLY A 271 -16.09 7.95 16.22
C GLY A 271 -16.94 6.69 16.00
N THR A 272 -18.24 6.90 15.85
CA THR A 272 -19.18 5.80 15.58
C THR A 272 -19.11 5.40 14.10
N TRP A 273 -18.85 4.12 13.86
CA TRP A 273 -18.80 3.56 12.51
C TRP A 273 -20.15 3.07 12.04
N GLU A 274 -20.43 3.28 10.75
CA GLU A 274 -21.55 2.69 10.02
C GLU A 274 -20.99 1.84 8.87
N TYR A 275 -21.58 0.67 8.64
CA TYR A 275 -21.25 -0.20 7.51
C TYR A 275 -22.27 -0.06 6.39
N TYR A 276 -21.81 -0.02 5.14
CA TYR A 276 -22.68 -0.15 3.98
C TYR A 276 -22.98 -1.63 3.73
N THR A 277 -24.19 -2.05 4.10
CA THR A 277 -24.56 -3.47 4.07
C THR A 277 -26.07 -3.65 4.04
N ALA A 278 -26.50 -4.90 3.83
CA ALA A 278 -27.87 -5.34 4.01
C ALA A 278 -27.99 -6.24 5.25
N THR A 279 -29.22 -6.49 5.70
CA THR A 279 -29.49 -7.49 6.74
C THR A 279 -29.50 -8.91 6.14
N ALA A 280 -29.45 -9.93 6.98
CA ALA A 280 -29.56 -11.31 6.54
C ALA A 280 -30.87 -11.57 5.76
N GLU A 281 -31.96 -10.88 6.14
CA GLU A 281 -33.31 -11.08 5.59
C GLU A 281 -33.66 -10.12 4.44
N SER A 282 -32.80 -9.14 4.11
CA SER A 282 -33.06 -8.11 3.12
C SER A 282 -31.88 -7.92 2.18
N ASP A 283 -32.17 -7.62 0.91
CA ASP A 283 -31.17 -7.20 -0.09
C ASP A 283 -31.14 -5.67 -0.27
N VAL A 284 -31.76 -4.92 0.63
CA VAL A 284 -31.72 -3.45 0.61
C VAL A 284 -30.48 -3.00 1.37
N PHE A 285 -29.52 -2.46 0.62
CA PHE A 285 -28.29 -1.89 1.16
C PHE A 285 -28.54 -0.50 1.74
N ASP A 286 -27.99 -0.25 2.91
CA ASP A 286 -28.02 1.05 3.60
C ASP A 286 -26.88 1.15 4.58
N TRP A 287 -26.65 2.36 5.11
CA TRP A 287 -25.71 2.60 6.19
C TRP A 287 -26.31 2.16 7.53
N ARG A 288 -25.63 1.25 8.19
CA ARG A 288 -26.09 0.64 9.45
C ARG A 288 -25.01 0.73 10.50
N ALA A 289 -25.43 1.04 11.73
CA ALA A 289 -24.51 1.10 12.85
C ALA A 289 -23.75 -0.23 13.03
N HIS A 290 -22.46 -0.15 13.37
CA HIS A 290 -21.59 -1.32 13.53
C HIS A 290 -22.08 -2.35 14.55
N ASN A 291 -22.85 -1.92 15.55
CA ASN A 291 -23.41 -2.75 16.61
C ASN A 291 -24.81 -3.31 16.29
N ASP A 292 -25.31 -3.09 15.09
CA ASP A 292 -26.57 -3.72 14.63
C ASP A 292 -26.34 -5.22 14.41
N THR A 293 -26.97 -6.05 15.23
CA THR A 293 -26.82 -7.50 15.20
C THR A 293 -27.50 -8.18 14.00
N SER A 294 -28.30 -7.43 13.23
CA SER A 294 -28.97 -7.94 12.02
C SER A 294 -28.08 -7.89 10.77
N LEU A 295 -26.87 -7.33 10.87
CA LEU A 295 -25.96 -7.16 9.74
C LEU A 295 -25.51 -8.50 9.14
N SER A 296 -25.45 -8.55 7.83
CA SER A 296 -24.86 -9.66 7.10
C SER A 296 -23.41 -9.30 6.68
N ILE A 297 -22.43 -10.00 7.21
CA ILE A 297 -21.02 -9.84 6.80
C ILE A 297 -20.85 -10.16 5.31
N GLU A 298 -21.52 -11.20 4.82
CA GLU A 298 -21.41 -11.63 3.42
C GLU A 298 -21.99 -10.60 2.43
N LYS A 299 -22.93 -9.77 2.86
CA LYS A 299 -23.57 -8.75 2.03
C LYS A 299 -22.85 -7.39 2.05
N ARG A 300 -21.70 -7.25 2.72
CA ARG A 300 -20.94 -5.99 2.77
C ARG A 300 -20.14 -5.69 1.50
N ARG A 301 -20.19 -6.53 0.48
CA ARG A 301 -19.35 -6.42 -0.72
C ARG A 301 -19.70 -5.21 -1.56
N ILE A 302 -18.69 -4.40 -1.87
CA ILE A 302 -18.79 -3.25 -2.80
C ILE A 302 -18.16 -3.53 -4.16
N SER A 303 -17.49 -4.68 -4.30
CA SER A 303 -16.93 -5.20 -5.55
C SER A 303 -17.01 -6.73 -5.55
N ASN A 304 -17.15 -7.32 -6.73
CA ASN A 304 -17.20 -8.78 -6.90
C ASN A 304 -15.83 -9.43 -7.12
N GLU A 305 -14.76 -8.66 -7.05
CA GLU A 305 -13.40 -9.16 -7.22
C GLU A 305 -12.65 -9.12 -5.91
N TRP A 306 -11.90 -10.21 -5.67
CA TRP A 306 -11.03 -10.33 -4.53
C TRP A 306 -9.88 -9.31 -4.59
N ALA A 307 -9.57 -8.70 -3.46
CA ALA A 307 -8.40 -7.87 -3.28
C ALA A 307 -7.75 -8.14 -1.93
N ILE A 308 -6.43 -8.04 -1.88
CA ILE A 308 -5.71 -8.07 -0.60
C ILE A 308 -5.48 -6.65 -0.10
N ASN A 309 -4.97 -5.80 -0.97
CA ASN A 309 -4.81 -4.37 -0.75
C ASN A 309 -5.40 -3.60 -1.93
N TYR A 310 -5.99 -2.47 -1.65
CA TYR A 310 -6.50 -1.56 -2.66
C TYR A 310 -6.67 -0.17 -2.04
N GLY A 311 -6.67 0.86 -2.88
CA GLY A 311 -7.00 2.21 -2.48
C GLY A 311 -8.14 2.77 -3.29
N VAL A 312 -8.83 3.74 -2.73
CA VAL A 312 -9.96 4.41 -3.37
C VAL A 312 -9.72 5.92 -3.36
N PHE A 313 -9.96 6.58 -4.47
CA PHE A 313 -9.86 8.02 -4.59
C PHE A 313 -10.98 8.59 -5.46
N LYS A 314 -11.27 9.87 -5.28
CA LYS A 314 -12.21 10.62 -6.11
C LYS A 314 -11.49 11.29 -7.28
N TYR A 315 -12.10 11.30 -8.46
CA TYR A 315 -11.65 12.08 -9.59
C TYR A 315 -12.85 12.53 -10.43
N GLY A 316 -13.09 13.83 -10.47
CA GLY A 316 -14.32 14.40 -11.03
C GLY A 316 -15.56 13.90 -10.27
N ASP A 317 -16.54 13.41 -11.01
CA ASP A 317 -17.81 12.95 -10.45
C ASP A 317 -17.79 11.47 -10.02
N TYR A 318 -16.62 10.79 -10.11
CA TYR A 318 -16.51 9.36 -9.91
C TYR A 318 -15.47 8.99 -8.86
N TYR A 319 -15.64 7.79 -8.31
CA TYR A 319 -14.69 7.14 -7.41
C TYR A 319 -14.01 5.98 -8.13
N TYR A 320 -12.74 5.80 -7.86
CA TYR A 320 -11.90 4.79 -8.50
C TYR A 320 -11.23 3.94 -7.45
N MET A 321 -11.30 2.63 -7.64
CA MET A 321 -10.62 1.64 -6.81
C MET A 321 -9.47 1.04 -7.60
N VAL A 322 -8.26 1.17 -7.10
CA VAL A 322 -7.06 0.53 -7.66
C VAL A 322 -6.57 -0.51 -6.67
N GLY A 323 -6.32 -1.72 -7.16
CA GLY A 323 -5.90 -2.81 -6.31
C GLY A 323 -5.46 -4.04 -7.10
N MET A 324 -5.09 -5.07 -6.36
CA MET A 324 -4.65 -6.35 -6.92
C MET A 324 -5.26 -7.50 -6.13
N GLY A 325 -5.62 -8.59 -6.81
CA GLY A 325 -5.97 -9.86 -6.18
C GLY A 325 -4.77 -10.49 -5.47
N ILE A 326 -5.04 -11.41 -4.56
CA ILE A 326 -4.00 -12.05 -3.73
C ILE A 326 -2.96 -12.82 -4.54
N THR A 327 -3.35 -13.34 -5.70
CA THR A 327 -2.46 -14.07 -6.61
C THR A 327 -2.74 -13.63 -8.04
N GLY A 328 -1.71 -13.46 -8.84
CA GLY A 328 -1.88 -13.20 -10.26
C GLY A 328 -1.20 -11.94 -10.78
N GLY A 329 -0.75 -11.07 -9.90
CA GLY A 329 0.07 -9.91 -10.28
C GLY A 329 -0.62 -8.94 -11.24
N ASP A 330 -1.96 -8.88 -11.27
CA ASP A 330 -2.71 -8.00 -12.15
C ASP A 330 -3.25 -6.80 -11.36
N ILE A 331 -2.66 -5.64 -11.56
CA ILE A 331 -3.12 -4.39 -10.97
C ILE A 331 -4.29 -3.88 -11.79
N THR A 332 -5.42 -3.67 -11.14
CA THR A 332 -6.68 -3.30 -11.80
C THR A 332 -7.21 -1.97 -11.29
N ILE A 333 -8.04 -1.32 -12.12
CA ILE A 333 -8.80 -0.13 -11.74
C ILE A 333 -10.28 -0.36 -12.03
N LYS A 334 -11.14 0.13 -11.16
CA LYS A 334 -12.59 0.05 -11.27
C LYS A 334 -13.20 1.41 -10.97
N GLN A 335 -14.37 1.69 -11.50
CA GLN A 335 -15.09 2.96 -11.34
C GLN A 335 -16.44 2.74 -10.63
N ALA A 336 -16.84 3.71 -9.81
CA ALA A 336 -18.15 3.80 -9.20
C ALA A 336 -18.65 5.25 -9.17
N GLU A 337 -19.97 5.45 -9.04
CA GLU A 337 -20.59 6.77 -8.85
C GLU A 337 -20.58 7.20 -7.37
N HIS A 338 -20.38 6.25 -6.47
CA HIS A 338 -20.38 6.50 -5.03
C HIS A 338 -19.15 5.88 -4.36
N PRO A 339 -18.68 6.43 -3.23
CA PRO A 339 -17.56 5.86 -2.49
C PRO A 339 -17.85 4.46 -1.94
N TRP A 340 -19.10 4.08 -1.83
CA TRP A 340 -19.55 2.73 -1.44
C TRP A 340 -19.90 1.82 -2.62
N GLY A 341 -19.50 2.19 -3.84
CA GLY A 341 -19.71 1.36 -5.03
C GLY A 341 -21.13 1.41 -5.62
N PRO A 342 -21.53 0.36 -6.38
CA PRO A 342 -20.73 -0.80 -6.75
C PRO A 342 -19.57 -0.43 -7.70
N PHE A 343 -18.38 -0.93 -7.42
CA PHE A 343 -17.23 -0.74 -8.29
C PHE A 343 -17.28 -1.73 -9.45
N THR A 344 -17.47 -1.20 -10.63
CA THR A 344 -17.62 -1.92 -11.90
C THR A 344 -16.66 -1.35 -12.95
N LYS A 345 -16.86 -1.60 -14.24
CA LYS A 345 -16.01 -1.11 -15.34
C LYS A 345 -14.52 -1.35 -15.08
N HIS A 346 -14.16 -2.59 -14.98
CA HIS A 346 -12.81 -3.05 -14.70
C HIS A 346 -11.88 -2.92 -15.91
N TYR A 347 -10.67 -2.41 -15.65
CA TYR A 347 -9.53 -2.45 -16.56
C TYR A 347 -8.30 -3.00 -15.85
N SER A 348 -7.54 -3.88 -16.53
CA SER A 348 -6.19 -4.26 -16.13
C SER A 348 -5.25 -3.10 -16.47
N LEU A 349 -4.60 -2.53 -15.47
CA LEU A 349 -3.62 -1.47 -15.63
C LEU A 349 -2.24 -2.01 -15.98
N PHE A 350 -1.80 -3.01 -15.24
CA PHE A 350 -0.47 -3.59 -15.40
C PHE A 350 -0.44 -5.01 -14.84
N ARG A 351 0.10 -5.92 -15.65
CA ARG A 351 0.40 -7.27 -15.19
C ARG A 351 1.88 -7.37 -14.87
N ILE A 352 2.19 -7.63 -13.61
CA ILE A 352 3.54 -7.71 -13.10
C ILE A 352 4.21 -8.95 -13.68
N PRO A 353 5.33 -8.79 -14.43
CA PRO A 353 6.08 -9.92 -14.89
C PRO A 353 6.80 -10.58 -13.73
N SER A 354 6.35 -11.76 -13.32
CA SER A 354 7.00 -12.52 -12.26
C SER A 354 7.20 -13.96 -12.73
N SER A 355 8.45 -14.34 -12.98
CA SER A 355 8.81 -15.73 -13.30
C SER A 355 9.37 -16.48 -12.09
N HIS A 356 9.90 -15.78 -11.10
CA HIS A 356 10.60 -16.34 -9.94
C HIS A 356 10.32 -15.58 -8.63
N ALA A 357 9.18 -14.90 -8.58
CA ALA A 357 8.75 -14.14 -7.40
C ALA A 357 7.23 -14.07 -7.33
N VAL A 358 6.70 -13.97 -6.12
CA VAL A 358 5.29 -13.67 -5.88
C VAL A 358 5.12 -12.16 -5.88
N ALA A 359 4.22 -11.65 -6.73
CA ALA A 359 3.80 -10.27 -6.70
C ALA A 359 2.48 -10.15 -5.93
N TYR A 360 2.38 -9.17 -5.05
CA TYR A 360 1.21 -8.95 -4.20
C TYR A 360 1.15 -7.50 -3.71
N GLY A 361 0.02 -7.11 -3.16
CA GLY A 361 -0.21 -5.80 -2.59
C GLY A 361 -0.07 -4.68 -3.61
N ALA A 362 -1.17 -4.00 -3.92
CA ALA A 362 -1.11 -2.80 -4.75
C ALA A 362 -1.63 -1.63 -3.94
N PHE A 363 -0.80 -0.59 -3.81
CA PHE A 363 -1.10 0.61 -3.03
C PHE A 363 -1.12 1.80 -3.98
N VAL A 364 -2.23 2.51 -4.02
CA VAL A 364 -2.31 3.76 -4.78
C VAL A 364 -1.82 4.91 -3.91
N HIS A 365 -1.09 5.84 -4.55
CA HIS A 365 -0.54 7.03 -3.91
C HIS A 365 -1.11 8.29 -4.57
N PRO A 366 -2.36 8.67 -4.25
CA PRO A 366 -3.02 9.80 -4.91
C PRO A 366 -2.24 11.09 -4.74
N GLN A 367 -1.71 11.35 -3.55
CA GLN A 367 -0.95 12.55 -3.21
C GLN A 367 0.37 12.71 -3.99
N LEU A 368 0.90 11.61 -4.54
CA LEU A 368 2.10 11.62 -5.37
C LEU A 368 1.76 11.72 -6.86
N SER A 369 0.48 11.59 -7.22
CA SER A 369 0.01 11.57 -8.59
C SER A 369 -0.06 13.01 -9.12
N ARG A 370 0.54 13.23 -10.30
CA ARG A 370 0.50 14.52 -10.99
C ARG A 370 -0.67 14.55 -11.98
N THR A 371 -0.83 15.66 -12.65
CA THR A 371 -1.90 15.82 -13.65
C THR A 371 -1.87 14.70 -14.70
N GLY A 372 -2.96 13.94 -14.77
CA GLY A 372 -3.16 12.87 -15.76
C GLY A 372 -2.45 11.56 -15.46
N GLU A 373 -1.88 11.40 -14.27
CA GLU A 373 -1.23 10.15 -13.85
C GLU A 373 -1.82 9.55 -12.57
N ILE A 374 -1.58 8.26 -12.37
CA ILE A 374 -1.73 7.57 -11.08
C ILE A 374 -0.38 6.94 -10.73
N VAL A 375 0.04 7.11 -9.48
CA VAL A 375 1.20 6.40 -8.92
C VAL A 375 0.68 5.22 -8.11
N VAL A 376 1.23 4.04 -8.39
CA VAL A 376 0.88 2.79 -7.69
C VAL A 376 2.16 2.06 -7.34
N SER A 377 2.26 1.60 -6.09
CA SER A 377 3.31 0.65 -5.70
C SER A 377 2.76 -0.77 -5.61
N TYR A 378 3.65 -1.74 -5.74
CA TYR A 378 3.37 -3.16 -5.50
C TYR A 378 4.61 -3.82 -4.89
N ASN A 379 4.39 -4.95 -4.25
CA ASN A 379 5.45 -5.71 -3.59
C ASN A 379 5.77 -6.98 -4.38
N MET A 380 7.01 -7.40 -4.28
CA MET A 380 7.49 -8.69 -4.77
C MET A 380 8.22 -9.42 -3.64
N ASN A 381 8.06 -10.74 -3.61
CA ASN A 381 8.80 -11.59 -2.68
C ASN A 381 9.54 -12.66 -3.49
N PRO A 382 10.83 -12.89 -3.26
CA PRO A 382 11.60 -13.94 -3.93
C PRO A 382 11.11 -15.37 -3.61
N ASN A 383 10.10 -15.51 -2.74
CA ASN A 383 9.42 -16.78 -2.52
C ASN A 383 8.71 -17.22 -3.79
N ASP A 384 9.29 -18.15 -4.51
CA ASP A 384 8.61 -18.79 -5.63
C ASP A 384 7.69 -19.89 -5.10
N LEU A 385 6.40 -19.57 -5.00
CA LEU A 385 5.39 -20.55 -4.61
C LEU A 385 5.12 -21.59 -5.72
N THR A 386 5.70 -21.43 -6.90
CA THR A 386 5.49 -22.35 -8.03
C THR A 386 6.56 -23.44 -8.12
N GLU A 387 7.71 -23.26 -7.49
CA GLU A 387 8.75 -24.28 -7.41
C GLU A 387 8.54 -25.23 -6.21
N TYR A 388 7.37 -25.83 -6.12
CA TYR A 388 7.15 -26.92 -5.18
C TYR A 388 7.84 -28.18 -5.69
N SER A 389 9.03 -28.50 -5.20
CA SER A 389 9.52 -29.87 -5.28
C SER A 389 8.99 -30.66 -4.08
N LEU A 390 8.45 -31.82 -4.35
CA LEU A 390 8.06 -32.75 -3.31
C LEU A 390 9.18 -33.80 -3.18
N ASN A 391 9.42 -34.23 -1.96
CA ASN A 391 10.17 -35.44 -1.69
C ASN A 391 9.42 -36.66 -2.28
N ASP A 392 10.11 -37.78 -2.43
CA ASP A 392 9.53 -39.02 -2.97
C ASP A 392 8.32 -39.53 -2.15
N ASP A 393 8.18 -39.10 -0.90
CA ASP A 393 7.07 -39.42 -0.01
C ASP A 393 5.89 -38.41 -0.11
N GLY A 394 5.99 -37.42 -1.01
CA GLY A 394 4.97 -36.39 -1.20
C GLY A 394 5.01 -35.25 -0.19
N THR A 395 5.98 -35.22 0.73
CA THR A 395 6.21 -34.08 1.61
C THR A 395 6.97 -32.96 0.90
N LEU A 396 6.84 -31.72 1.38
CA LEU A 396 7.57 -30.59 0.85
C LEU A 396 9.08 -30.74 1.07
N ASN A 397 9.87 -30.52 0.03
CA ASN A 397 11.32 -30.45 0.16
C ASN A 397 11.73 -29.05 0.66
N GLU A 398 11.79 -28.88 1.97
CA GLU A 398 12.12 -27.60 2.61
C GLU A 398 13.49 -27.04 2.21
N SER A 399 14.44 -27.88 1.77
CA SER A 399 15.74 -27.41 1.33
C SER A 399 15.72 -26.65 0.00
N VAL A 400 14.74 -26.93 -0.84
CA VAL A 400 14.51 -26.24 -2.12
C VAL A 400 13.58 -25.02 -1.94
N HIS A 401 12.71 -25.06 -0.94
CA HIS A 401 11.63 -24.09 -0.76
C HIS A 401 11.88 -23.00 0.27
N ASN A 402 13.06 -22.87 0.82
CA ASN A 402 13.32 -21.76 1.70
C ASN A 402 13.51 -20.46 0.91
N GLY A 403 12.42 -19.98 0.30
CA GLY A 403 12.36 -18.71 -0.42
C GLY A 403 12.79 -17.53 0.46
N PHE A 404 12.58 -17.62 1.78
CA PHE A 404 13.13 -16.68 2.73
C PHE A 404 14.66 -16.63 2.66
N ALA A 405 15.34 -17.78 2.53
CA ALA A 405 16.80 -17.84 2.40
C ALA A 405 17.32 -17.15 1.12
N ARG A 406 16.52 -17.03 0.07
CA ARG A 406 16.89 -16.31 -1.15
C ARG A 406 17.20 -14.84 -0.90
N ASN A 407 16.51 -14.22 0.08
CA ASN A 407 16.82 -12.84 0.48
C ASN A 407 18.25 -12.63 0.94
N PHE A 408 18.94 -13.69 1.37
CA PHE A 408 20.32 -13.65 1.86
C PHE A 408 21.32 -14.26 0.88
N ASN A 409 20.90 -15.17 0.05
CA ASN A 409 21.79 -15.97 -0.80
C ASN A 409 21.84 -15.48 -2.24
N ASP A 410 20.72 -14.99 -2.78
CA ASP A 410 20.62 -14.63 -4.18
C ASP A 410 21.08 -13.20 -4.39
N ARG A 411 21.87 -12.98 -5.46
CA ARG A 411 22.20 -11.61 -5.89
C ARG A 411 20.94 -10.84 -6.23
N GLU A 412 20.96 -9.54 -5.96
CA GLU A 412 19.86 -8.61 -6.26
C GLU A 412 18.53 -8.91 -5.53
N SER A 413 18.54 -9.86 -4.60
CA SER A 413 17.33 -10.22 -3.86
C SER A 413 16.84 -9.09 -2.95
N ALA A 414 17.73 -8.19 -2.51
CA ALA A 414 17.35 -6.99 -1.78
C ALA A 414 16.51 -6.03 -2.63
N ASP A 415 16.80 -5.97 -3.93
CA ASP A 415 16.07 -5.14 -4.88
C ASP A 415 14.72 -5.78 -5.29
N LEU A 416 14.58 -7.07 -5.09
CA LEU A 416 13.33 -7.78 -5.37
C LEU A 416 12.30 -7.61 -4.24
N TYR A 417 12.72 -7.83 -2.98
CA TYR A 417 11.85 -7.60 -1.82
C TYR A 417 11.87 -6.11 -1.43
N GLN A 418 11.20 -5.33 -2.27
CA GLN A 418 11.09 -3.88 -2.21
C GLN A 418 9.72 -3.43 -2.69
N SER A 419 9.38 -2.18 -2.41
CA SER A 419 8.26 -1.51 -3.07
C SER A 419 8.68 -1.10 -4.48
N HIS A 420 7.98 -1.62 -5.48
CA HIS A 420 8.14 -1.28 -6.89
C HIS A 420 7.06 -0.29 -7.29
N PHE A 421 7.41 0.71 -8.07
CA PHE A 421 6.50 1.78 -8.43
C PHE A 421 6.23 1.80 -9.93
N ILE A 422 4.98 2.07 -10.28
CA ILE A 422 4.54 2.36 -11.65
C ILE A 422 3.76 3.68 -11.69
N ARG A 423 3.86 4.34 -12.84
CA ARG A 423 3.03 5.49 -13.20
C ARG A 423 2.16 5.14 -14.40
N ILE A 424 0.88 5.40 -14.30
CA ILE A 424 -0.10 5.17 -15.35
C ILE A 424 -0.58 6.53 -15.86
N PHE A 425 -0.13 6.90 -17.06
CA PHE A 425 -0.48 8.16 -17.69
C PHE A 425 -1.77 8.03 -18.50
N ASN A 426 -2.55 9.10 -18.51
CA ASN A 426 -3.81 9.22 -19.25
C ASN A 426 -4.83 8.11 -18.90
N TRP A 427 -4.75 7.56 -17.72
CA TRP A 427 -5.62 6.48 -17.23
C TRP A 427 -7.11 6.84 -17.34
N GLN A 428 -7.47 8.12 -17.16
CA GLN A 428 -8.85 8.61 -17.24
C GLN A 428 -9.49 8.39 -18.61
N LYS A 429 -8.67 8.26 -19.68
CA LYS A 429 -9.15 7.94 -21.03
C LYS A 429 -9.81 6.55 -21.11
N LEU A 430 -9.43 5.62 -20.23
CA LEU A 430 -10.07 4.30 -20.14
C LEU A 430 -11.58 4.43 -19.85
N TYR A 431 -11.96 5.49 -19.18
CA TYR A 431 -13.34 5.76 -18.78
C TYR A 431 -14.02 6.86 -19.61
N GLY A 432 -13.30 7.47 -20.56
CA GLY A 432 -13.80 8.62 -21.33
C GLY A 432 -13.94 9.89 -20.49
N VAL A 433 -13.22 9.98 -19.37
CA VAL A 433 -13.23 11.15 -18.49
C VAL A 433 -12.13 12.12 -18.94
N PRO A 434 -12.41 13.44 -18.99
CA PRO A 434 -11.41 14.42 -19.32
C PRO A 434 -10.32 14.51 -18.23
N ASN A 435 -9.14 14.98 -18.62
CA ASN A 435 -8.11 15.34 -17.64
C ASN A 435 -8.49 16.68 -17.00
N ILE A 436 -8.78 16.67 -15.70
CA ILE A 436 -9.19 17.84 -14.92
C ILE A 436 -8.12 18.30 -13.92
N GLY A 437 -6.94 17.69 -13.94
CA GLY A 437 -5.84 18.00 -13.04
C GLY A 437 -5.26 16.77 -12.35
N PRO A 438 -4.49 16.95 -11.27
CA PRO A 438 -4.01 15.86 -10.45
C PRO A 438 -5.16 15.19 -9.70
N ILE A 439 -4.94 13.96 -9.23
CA ILE A 439 -5.83 13.32 -8.25
C ILE A 439 -5.74 14.13 -6.96
N GLU A 440 -6.87 14.45 -6.35
CA GLU A 440 -6.87 15.09 -5.05
C GLU A 440 -6.36 14.12 -3.98
N ASP A 441 -5.53 14.64 -3.09
CA ASP A 441 -5.09 13.91 -1.92
C ASP A 441 -6.33 13.62 -1.04
N PRO A 442 -6.69 12.35 -0.82
CA PRO A 442 -7.87 12.00 -0.04
C PRO A 442 -7.81 12.46 1.42
N ASN A 443 -6.63 12.87 1.88
CA ASN A 443 -6.39 13.31 3.24
C ASN A 443 -6.24 14.83 3.38
N LYS A 444 -6.40 15.57 2.29
CA LYS A 444 -6.19 17.02 2.25
C LYS A 444 -7.31 17.86 2.86
N LEU A 445 -8.48 17.29 3.03
CA LEU A 445 -9.68 18.05 3.44
C LEU A 445 -9.61 18.58 4.88
N ILE A 446 -8.65 18.12 5.68
CA ILE A 446 -8.51 18.49 7.10
C ILE A 446 -7.60 19.70 7.32
N TRP A 447 -6.80 20.08 6.33
CA TRP A 447 -5.77 21.14 6.45
C TRP A 447 -6.26 22.56 6.36
#